data_4e9a81f20a41a5f4d2711b1b175ddff1
#
_entry.id   4e9a81f20a41a5f4d2711b1b175ddff1
#
_cell.length_a   1.000
_cell.length_b   1.000
_cell.length_c   1.000
_cell.angle_alpha   90.00
_cell.angle_beta   90.00
_cell.angle_gamma   90.00
#
_symmetry.space_group_name_H-M   'P 1'
#
loop_
_entity.id
_entity.type
_entity.pdbx_description
1 polymer ?
#
loop_
_entity_poly.entity_id
_entity_poly.type
_entity_poly.pdbx_seq_one_letter_code
_entity_poly.pdbx_strand_id
1 'polypeptide(L)'
;SAKTTSYTLTTGDIGKLIEVGSGGSITVPNATFAAGDAVVIFNNTTGSITLTMSITTSFIGGTDADDNSISLATRGVCNILFISGTVCVVTGNVT
;
A
#
# COMPACT_ATOMS: atom_id res chain seq x y z
N SER A 1 10.37 -7.68 -10.19
CA SER A 1 10.52 -8.87 -9.36
C SER A 1 9.68 -8.75 -8.10
N ALA A 2 9.17 -9.88 -7.63
CA ALA A 2 8.32 -9.91 -6.45
C ALA A 2 9.11 -9.51 -5.19
N LYS A 3 8.45 -8.76 -4.29
CA LYS A 3 9.03 -8.39 -3.00
C LYS A 3 8.77 -9.52 -2.02
N THR A 4 9.83 -10.14 -1.50
CA THR A 4 9.74 -11.29 -0.58
C THR A 4 10.22 -10.96 0.83
N THR A 5 10.56 -9.69 1.08
CA THR A 5 10.85 -9.15 2.39
C THR A 5 10.12 -7.82 2.53
N SER A 6 10.27 -7.14 3.66
CA SER A 6 9.68 -5.81 3.84
C SER A 6 10.23 -4.84 2.78
N TYR A 7 9.35 -4.14 2.09
CA TYR A 7 9.71 -3.18 1.04
C TYR A 7 9.03 -1.84 1.29
N THR A 8 9.83 -0.79 1.34
CA THR A 8 9.31 0.58 1.46
C THR A 8 9.14 1.18 0.07
N LEU A 9 7.93 1.66 -0.22
CA LEU A 9 7.64 2.30 -1.51
C LEU A 9 8.54 3.52 -1.73
N THR A 10 8.91 3.73 -2.98
CA THR A 10 9.73 4.87 -3.41
C THR A 10 9.02 5.62 -4.53
N THR A 11 9.49 6.83 -4.85
CA THR A 11 8.93 7.61 -5.96
C THR A 11 9.12 6.90 -7.31
N GLY A 12 10.08 6.00 -7.41
CA GLY A 12 10.24 5.18 -8.61
C GLY A 12 9.11 4.19 -8.84
N ASP A 13 8.27 3.95 -7.85
CA ASP A 13 7.13 3.03 -7.93
C ASP A 13 5.84 3.70 -8.43
N ILE A 14 5.83 5.02 -8.56
CA ILE A 14 4.64 5.78 -9.00
C ILE A 14 4.17 5.27 -10.35
N GLY A 15 2.87 4.96 -10.44
CA GLY A 15 2.25 4.46 -11.66
C GLY A 15 2.57 3.01 -12.00
N LYS A 16 3.23 2.28 -11.10
CA LYS A 16 3.65 0.90 -11.35
C LYS A 16 2.87 -0.09 -10.51
N LEU A 17 2.96 -1.36 -10.90
CA LEU A 17 2.48 -2.49 -10.13
C LEU A 17 3.64 -3.06 -9.32
N ILE A 18 3.45 -3.16 -8.01
CA ILE A 18 4.38 -3.83 -7.11
C ILE A 18 3.78 -5.17 -6.72
N GLU A 19 4.44 -6.25 -7.07
CA GLU A 19 4.04 -7.59 -6.69
C GLU A 19 4.70 -7.98 -5.37
N VAL A 20 3.91 -8.54 -4.44
CA VAL A 20 4.40 -9.06 -3.17
C VAL A 20 4.34 -10.59 -3.21
N GLY A 21 5.47 -11.22 -2.99
CA GLY A 21 5.60 -12.68 -2.89
C GLY A 21 5.69 -13.13 -1.44
N SER A 22 5.82 -14.45 -1.26
CA SER A 22 5.84 -15.09 0.07
C SER A 22 6.92 -14.45 0.95
N GLY A 23 6.54 -14.06 2.15
CA GLY A 23 7.41 -13.40 3.13
C GLY A 23 7.48 -11.88 2.99
N GLY A 24 6.86 -11.31 1.96
CA GLY A 24 6.91 -9.88 1.70
C GLY A 24 5.85 -9.08 2.47
N SER A 25 6.12 -7.81 2.59
CA SER A 25 5.20 -6.80 3.12
C SER A 25 5.55 -5.44 2.52
N ILE A 26 4.64 -4.48 2.66
CA ILE A 26 4.84 -3.14 2.10
C ILE A 26 4.80 -2.13 3.23
N THR A 27 5.71 -1.16 3.18
CA THR A 27 5.66 0.03 4.04
C THR A 27 5.37 1.24 3.17
N VAL A 28 4.35 2.00 3.56
CA VAL A 28 3.98 3.25 2.88
C VAL A 28 4.60 4.40 3.69
N PRO A 29 5.62 5.08 3.14
CA PRO A 29 6.38 6.09 3.88
C PRO A 29 5.66 7.43 3.93
N ASN A 30 6.04 8.25 4.91
CA ASN A 30 5.54 9.62 5.05
C ASN A 30 6.39 10.59 4.24
N ALA A 31 5.81 11.72 3.83
CA ALA A 31 6.51 12.85 3.20
C ALA A 31 7.35 12.45 1.98
N THR A 32 6.90 11.46 1.21
CA THR A 32 7.64 10.93 0.06
C THR A 32 6.92 11.22 -1.26
N PHE A 33 5.59 11.13 -1.27
CA PHE A 33 4.78 11.27 -2.48
C PHE A 33 4.08 12.62 -2.53
N ALA A 34 3.44 12.91 -3.66
CA ALA A 34 2.71 14.15 -3.89
C ALA A 34 1.28 13.85 -4.30
N ALA A 35 0.43 14.88 -4.26
CA ALA A 35 -0.98 14.75 -4.65
C ALA A 35 -1.11 14.16 -6.05
N GLY A 36 -1.95 13.14 -6.19
CA GLY A 36 -2.23 12.47 -7.45
C GLY A 36 -1.32 11.28 -7.75
N ASP A 37 -0.24 11.08 -7.00
CA ASP A 37 0.58 9.88 -7.16
C ASP A 37 -0.22 8.64 -6.76
N ALA A 38 0.03 7.53 -7.46
CA ALA A 38 -0.64 6.26 -7.19
C ALA A 38 0.30 5.09 -7.40
N VAL A 39 0.14 4.06 -6.58
CA VAL A 39 0.88 2.80 -6.68
C VAL A 39 -0.11 1.66 -6.53
N VAL A 40 0.00 0.63 -7.38
CA VAL A 40 -0.85 -0.56 -7.30
C VAL A 40 -0.05 -1.69 -6.67
N ILE A 41 -0.65 -2.38 -5.70
CA ILE A 41 -0.03 -3.52 -5.01
C ILE A 41 -0.84 -4.78 -5.31
N PHE A 42 -0.14 -5.86 -5.67
CA PHE A 42 -0.73 -7.19 -5.83
C PHE A 42 -0.13 -8.15 -4.83
N ASN A 43 -0.97 -8.76 -4.01
CA ASN A 43 -0.57 -9.81 -3.09
C ASN A 43 -0.60 -11.17 -3.79
N ASN A 44 0.55 -11.63 -4.25
CA ASN A 44 0.67 -12.93 -4.90
C ASN A 44 1.10 -14.00 -3.90
N THR A 45 0.36 -14.13 -2.80
CA THR A 45 0.61 -15.14 -1.77
C THR A 45 -0.69 -15.85 -1.38
N THR A 46 -0.55 -16.91 -0.59
CA THR A 46 -1.68 -17.72 -0.12
C THR A 46 -2.29 -17.21 1.18
N GLY A 47 -1.82 -16.08 1.69
CA GLY A 47 -2.35 -15.45 2.91
C GLY A 47 -2.41 -13.95 2.75
N SER A 48 -3.02 -13.27 3.71
CA SER A 48 -3.02 -11.81 3.75
C SER A 48 -1.61 -11.29 3.99
N ILE A 49 -1.31 -10.11 3.42
CA ILE A 49 -0.07 -9.38 3.72
C ILE A 49 -0.42 -8.07 4.40
N THR A 50 0.57 -7.50 5.08
CA THR A 50 0.40 -6.25 5.80
C THR A 50 0.97 -5.09 4.98
N LEU A 51 0.18 -4.01 4.89
CA LEU A 51 0.64 -2.69 4.47
C LEU A 51 0.86 -1.89 5.75
N THR A 52 2.12 -1.61 6.08
CA THR A 52 2.47 -0.79 7.24
C THR A 52 2.38 0.68 6.85
N MET A 53 1.49 1.41 7.48
CA MET A 53 1.22 2.80 7.14
C MET A 53 2.06 3.73 8.02
N SER A 54 3.29 4.01 7.59
CA SER A 54 4.15 5.00 8.25
C SER A 54 3.78 6.44 7.86
N ILE A 55 2.96 6.61 6.83
CA ILE A 55 2.35 7.88 6.45
C ILE A 55 1.45 8.40 7.58
N THR A 56 1.35 9.72 7.73
CA THR A 56 0.64 10.32 8.86
C THR A 56 -0.83 9.92 8.91
N THR A 57 -1.53 9.96 7.78
CA THR A 57 -2.96 9.64 7.70
C THR A 57 -3.21 8.72 6.53
N SER A 58 -3.91 7.60 6.79
CA SER A 58 -4.30 6.65 5.75
C SER A 58 -5.75 6.22 5.94
N PHE A 59 -6.54 6.35 4.88
CA PHE A 59 -7.93 5.92 4.90
C PHE A 59 -8.08 4.68 4.02
N ILE A 60 -8.98 3.78 4.44
CA ILE A 60 -9.52 2.76 3.55
C ILE A 60 -10.70 3.40 2.81
N GLY A 61 -10.70 3.34 1.48
CA GLY A 61 -11.73 3.99 0.67
C GLY A 61 -13.13 3.59 1.08
N GLY A 62 -13.98 4.57 1.28
CA GLY A 62 -15.35 4.37 1.72
C GLY A 62 -15.54 4.23 3.23
N THR A 63 -14.48 4.32 4.01
CA THR A 63 -14.56 4.32 5.48
C THR A 63 -13.82 5.53 6.05
N ASP A 64 -14.09 5.85 7.32
CA ASP A 64 -13.40 6.93 8.03
C ASP A 64 -12.28 6.35 8.93
N ALA A 65 -11.76 5.20 8.57
CA ALA A 65 -10.70 4.56 9.35
C ALA A 65 -9.34 5.16 8.99
N ASP A 66 -8.60 5.59 10.02
CA ASP A 66 -7.20 5.97 9.93
C ASP A 66 -6.42 4.91 10.70
N ASP A 67 -5.61 4.12 10.00
CA ASP A 67 -5.02 2.92 10.56
C ASP A 67 -3.51 2.86 10.30
N ASN A 68 -2.77 2.29 11.27
CA ASN A 68 -1.32 2.10 11.16
C ASN A 68 -0.96 0.87 10.34
N SER A 69 -1.90 -0.03 10.14
CA SER A 69 -1.68 -1.20 9.31
C SER A 69 -2.98 -1.59 8.59
N ILE A 70 -2.83 -1.94 7.33
CA ILE A 70 -3.94 -2.34 6.49
C ILE A 70 -3.61 -3.73 5.96
N SER A 71 -4.61 -4.62 5.96
CA SER A 71 -4.44 -5.98 5.47
C SER A 71 -4.88 -6.06 4.01
N LEU A 72 -4.02 -6.60 3.14
CA LEU A 72 -4.37 -6.91 1.74
C LEU A 72 -4.61 -8.41 1.63
N ALA A 73 -5.81 -8.78 1.21
CA ALA A 73 -6.24 -10.17 1.13
C ALA A 73 -5.38 -10.99 0.16
N THR A 74 -5.38 -12.30 0.36
CA THR A 74 -4.71 -13.25 -0.55
C THR A 74 -5.16 -13.03 -1.99
N ARG A 75 -4.21 -13.01 -2.92
CA ARG A 75 -4.44 -12.75 -4.36
C ARG A 75 -5.20 -11.43 -4.60
N GLY A 76 -5.22 -10.54 -3.61
CA GLY A 76 -5.89 -9.25 -3.70
C GLY A 76 -5.03 -8.18 -4.35
N VAL A 77 -5.72 -7.16 -4.86
CA VAL A 77 -5.11 -5.98 -5.46
C VAL A 77 -5.63 -4.76 -4.72
N CYS A 78 -4.75 -3.81 -4.46
CA CYS A 78 -5.16 -2.52 -3.95
C CYS A 78 -4.47 -1.39 -4.71
N ASN A 79 -5.10 -0.22 -4.67
CA ASN A 79 -4.54 1.02 -5.21
C ASN A 79 -4.31 1.97 -4.04
N ILE A 80 -3.12 2.53 -3.96
CA ILE A 80 -2.78 3.54 -2.97
C ILE A 80 -2.72 4.87 -3.70
N LEU A 81 -3.70 5.73 -3.42
CA LEU A 81 -3.77 7.07 -4.02
C LEU A 81 -3.30 8.09 -2.98
N PHE A 82 -2.29 8.85 -3.32
CA PHE A 82 -1.77 9.89 -2.43
C PHE A 82 -2.51 11.21 -2.67
N ILE A 83 -3.13 11.70 -1.61
CA ILE A 83 -3.83 12.99 -1.62
C ILE A 83 -2.84 14.12 -1.36
N SER A 84 -1.80 13.80 -0.59
CA SER A 84 -0.66 14.68 -0.31
C SER A 84 0.52 13.81 0.14
N GLY A 85 1.63 14.41 0.52
CA GLY A 85 2.77 13.66 1.07
C GLY A 85 2.46 13.00 2.41
N THR A 86 1.40 13.40 3.11
CA THR A 86 1.06 12.91 4.45
C THR A 86 -0.30 12.23 4.54
N VAL A 87 -1.05 12.14 3.43
CA VAL A 87 -2.40 11.54 3.40
C VAL A 87 -2.53 10.64 2.19
N CYS A 88 -3.02 9.44 2.39
CA CYS A 88 -3.37 8.54 1.29
C CYS A 88 -4.71 7.85 1.52
N VAL A 89 -5.29 7.35 0.43
CA VAL A 89 -6.51 6.54 0.43
C VAL A 89 -6.17 5.21 -0.23
N VAL A 90 -6.48 4.12 0.44
CA VAL A 90 -6.25 2.75 -0.06
C VAL A 90 -7.58 2.14 -0.43
N THR A 91 -7.68 1.64 -1.66
CA THR A 91 -8.89 1.00 -2.15
C THR A 91 -8.56 -0.38 -2.69
N GLY A 92 -9.54 -1.29 -2.67
CA GLY A 92 -9.40 -2.64 -3.19
C GLY A 92 -9.70 -3.71 -2.15
N ASN A 93 -8.97 -4.82 -2.21
CA ASN A 93 -9.21 -5.97 -1.34
C ASN A 93 -8.54 -5.80 0.03
N VAL A 94 -8.84 -4.71 0.71
CA VAL A 94 -8.21 -4.32 1.98
C VAL A 94 -9.19 -4.22 3.12
N THR A 95 -8.67 -4.42 4.31
CA THR A 95 -9.41 -4.24 5.57
C THR A 95 -8.55 -3.61 6.65
#